data_8ea057d95b24e2520b4ce66b8d5732f6
#
_entry.id   8ea057d95b24e2520b4ce66b8d5732f6
#
_cell.length_a   1.000
_cell.length_b   1.000
_cell.length_c   1.000
_cell.angle_alpha   90.00
_cell.angle_beta   90.00
_cell.angle_gamma   90.00
#
_symmetry.space_group_name_H-M   'P 1'
#
loop_
_entity.id
_entity.type
_entity.pdbx_description
1 polymer ?
#
loop_
_entity_poly.entity_id
_entity_poly.type
_entity_poly.pdbx_seq_one_letter_code
_entity_poly.pdbx_strand_id
1 'polypeptide(L)' 'MFQKFIINRDGVLKFGHVYLHRDMLAPGEQCTYGGGLWKIDEGRGAIVLYGRSFDFGPPDFDFVKQIDWTG' A
#
# COMPACT_ATOMS: atom_id res chain seq x y z
N MET A 1 -13.04 -6.76 4.68
CA MET A 1 -11.87 -5.91 4.57
C MET A 1 -11.10 -6.25 3.31
N PHE A 2 -10.33 -5.32 2.81
CA PHE A 2 -9.67 -5.44 1.52
C PHE A 2 -8.16 -5.44 1.70
N GLN A 3 -7.46 -6.11 0.78
CA GLN A 3 -6.00 -6.14 0.75
C GLN A 3 -5.51 -4.88 0.02
N LYS A 4 -5.12 -3.89 0.79
CA LYS A 4 -4.70 -2.57 0.28
C LYS A 4 -3.27 -2.26 0.69
N PHE A 5 -2.59 -1.44 -0.10
CA PHE A 5 -1.27 -0.93 0.26
C PHE A 5 -1.22 0.57 0.07
N ILE A 6 -0.31 1.20 0.78
CA ILE A 6 0.03 2.62 0.62
C ILE A 6 1.54 2.79 0.57
N ILE A 7 1.97 3.92 0.02
CA ILE A 7 3.36 4.38 0.09
C ILE A 7 3.33 5.70 0.84
N ASN A 8 3.87 5.72 2.05
CA ASN A 8 3.82 6.90 2.88
C ASN A 8 4.87 7.94 2.47
N ARG A 9 4.87 9.07 3.17
CA ARG A 9 5.77 10.19 2.89
C ARG A 9 7.25 9.79 3.00
N ASP A 10 7.57 8.83 3.85
CA ASP A 10 8.94 8.37 4.05
C ASP A 10 9.36 7.31 3.04
N GLY A 11 8.50 6.96 2.10
CA GLY A 11 8.78 5.95 1.10
C GLY A 11 8.59 4.53 1.61
N VAL A 12 7.81 4.34 2.65
CA VAL A 12 7.51 3.00 3.17
C VAL A 12 6.28 2.46 2.48
N LEU A 13 6.43 1.32 1.81
CA LEU A 13 5.33 0.56 1.22
C LEU A 13 4.75 -0.32 2.31
N LYS A 14 3.51 -0.05 2.70
CA LYS A 14 2.82 -0.74 3.80
C LYS A 14 1.64 -1.54 3.25
N PHE A 15 1.51 -2.78 3.69
CA PHE A 15 0.42 -3.67 3.33
C PHE A 15 -0.54 -3.81 4.51
N GLY A 16 -1.82 -3.93 4.21
CA GLY A 16 -2.81 -4.14 5.26
C GLY A 16 -4.12 -4.71 4.73
N HIS A 17 -4.99 -5.05 5.68
CA HIS A 17 -6.35 -5.49 5.42
C HIS A 17 -7.28 -4.43 6.01
N VAL A 18 -7.76 -3.50 5.18
CA VAL A 18 -8.54 -2.35 5.65
C VAL A 18 -9.68 -2.07 4.70
N TYR A 19 -10.67 -1.28 5.13
CA TYR A 19 -11.74 -0.80 4.26
C TYR A 19 -11.28 0.36 3.39
N LEU A 20 -10.54 1.29 3.96
CA LEU A 20 -10.06 2.48 3.27
C LEU A 20 -8.55 2.57 3.40
N HIS A 21 -7.88 3.09 2.36
CA HIS A 21 -6.42 3.26 2.41
C HIS A 21 -5.99 4.13 3.59
N ARG A 22 -6.77 5.17 3.91
CA ARG A 22 -6.47 6.07 5.03
C ARG A 22 -6.48 5.38 6.39
N ASP A 23 -7.15 4.23 6.51
CA ASP A 23 -7.17 3.46 7.76
C ASP A 23 -5.81 2.85 8.09
N MET A 24 -4.89 2.86 7.14
CA MET A 24 -3.53 2.35 7.34
C MET A 24 -2.58 3.38 7.92
N LEU A 25 -3.01 4.63 8.01
CA LEU A 25 -2.16 5.72 8.48
C LEU A 25 -2.23 5.86 9.98
N ALA A 26 -1.07 5.95 10.63
CA ALA A 26 -0.97 6.29 12.04
C ALA A 26 -1.25 7.78 12.23
N PRO A 27 -1.57 8.23 13.47
CA PRO A 27 -1.74 9.66 13.73
C PRO A 27 -0.50 10.45 13.29
N GLY A 28 -0.72 11.46 12.46
CA GLY A 28 0.37 12.29 11.93
C GLY A 28 1.11 11.72 10.73
N GLU A 29 0.88 10.47 10.37
CA GLU A 29 1.44 9.86 9.18
C GLU A 29 0.72 10.36 7.93
N GLN A 30 1.46 10.56 6.83
CA GLN A 30 0.88 11.01 5.57
C GLN A 30 1.19 10.02 4.45
N CYS A 31 0.20 9.81 3.58
CA CYS A 31 0.38 9.03 2.36
C CYS A 31 0.64 10.00 1.21
N THR A 32 1.89 10.09 0.79
CA THR A 32 2.30 11.06 -0.24
C THR A 32 2.36 10.42 -1.63
N TYR A 33 2.66 9.14 -1.71
CA TYR A 33 2.98 8.49 -2.99
C TYR A 33 1.93 7.48 -3.43
N GLY A 34 0.71 7.65 -2.97
CA GLY A 34 -0.42 6.86 -3.44
C GLY A 34 -0.50 5.47 -2.85
N GLY A 35 -1.29 4.64 -3.48
CA GLY A 35 -1.50 3.28 -3.03
C GLY A 35 -2.30 2.47 -4.04
N GLY A 36 -2.65 1.25 -3.64
CA GLY A 36 -3.41 0.34 -4.49
C GLY A 36 -3.89 -0.88 -3.74
N LEU A 37 -3.98 -1.97 -4.46
CA LEU A 37 -4.46 -3.26 -3.96
C LEU A 37 -3.35 -4.30 -4.12
N TRP A 38 -3.39 -5.32 -3.29
CA TRP A 38 -2.43 -6.42 -3.41
C TRP A 38 -3.14 -7.76 -3.32
N LYS A 39 -2.51 -8.76 -3.91
CA LYS A 39 -2.94 -10.15 -3.79
C LYS A 39 -1.73 -11.06 -3.82
N ILE A 40 -1.90 -12.27 -3.30
CA ILE A 40 -0.86 -13.30 -3.36
C ILE A 40 -1.14 -14.18 -4.58
N ASP A 41 -0.11 -14.36 -5.41
CA ASP A 41 -0.11 -15.34 -6.49
C ASP A 41 0.65 -16.57 -5.99
N GLU A 42 -0.08 -17.57 -5.53
CA GLU A 42 0.51 -18.76 -4.94
C GLU A 42 1.29 -19.58 -5.98
N GLY A 43 0.84 -19.59 -7.22
CA GLY A 43 1.52 -20.31 -8.29
C GLY A 43 2.91 -19.79 -8.59
N ARG A 44 3.15 -18.49 -8.36
CA ARG A 44 4.44 -17.84 -8.57
C ARG A 44 5.21 -17.58 -7.29
N GLY A 45 4.56 -17.75 -6.13
CA GLY A 45 5.15 -17.37 -4.86
C GLY A 45 5.41 -15.88 -4.76
N ALA A 46 4.51 -15.05 -5.30
CA ALA A 46 4.73 -13.61 -5.43
C ALA A 46 3.54 -12.82 -4.89
N ILE A 47 3.81 -11.57 -4.50
CA ILE A 47 2.77 -10.59 -4.20
C ILE A 47 2.59 -9.73 -5.43
N VAL A 48 1.35 -9.61 -5.91
CA VAL A 48 1.00 -8.79 -7.06
C VAL A 48 0.39 -7.49 -6.58
N LEU A 49 0.93 -6.37 -7.02
CA LEU A 49 0.42 -5.03 -6.72
C LEU A 49 -0.32 -4.51 -7.95
N TYR A 50 -1.51 -3.94 -7.74
CA TYR A 50 -2.34 -3.47 -8.83
C TYR A 50 -3.30 -2.38 -8.36
N GLY A 51 -3.99 -1.75 -9.32
CA GLY A 51 -5.00 -0.76 -9.00
C GLY A 51 -4.43 0.53 -8.44
N ARG A 52 -5.30 1.30 -7.78
CA ARG A 52 -4.95 2.62 -7.22
C ARG A 52 -5.83 2.93 -6.04
N SER A 53 -5.39 3.85 -5.20
CA SER A 53 -6.16 4.36 -4.07
C SER A 53 -7.14 5.42 -4.53
N PHE A 54 -8.39 5.33 -4.09
CA PHE A 54 -9.37 6.39 -4.30
C PHE A 54 -8.95 7.67 -3.57
N ASP A 55 -8.42 7.52 -2.35
CA ASP A 55 -8.07 8.67 -1.52
C ASP A 55 -6.76 9.32 -1.94
N PHE A 56 -5.78 8.52 -2.40
CA PHE A 56 -4.40 8.98 -2.55
C PHE A 56 -3.86 8.84 -3.97
N GLY A 57 -4.65 8.31 -4.90
CA GLY A 57 -4.26 8.15 -6.28
C GLY A 57 -3.37 6.93 -6.55
N PRO A 58 -2.83 6.86 -7.77
CA PRO A 58 -2.00 5.71 -8.17
C PRO A 58 -0.68 5.68 -7.39
N PRO A 59 -0.11 4.47 -7.20
CA PRO A 59 1.16 4.36 -6.49
C PRO A 59 2.32 4.85 -7.34
N ASP A 60 3.26 5.53 -6.69
CA ASP A 60 4.53 5.93 -7.31
C ASP A 60 5.65 5.07 -6.72
N PHE A 61 5.95 3.98 -7.39
CA PHE A 61 6.92 3.00 -6.89
C PHE A 61 8.35 3.50 -6.90
N ASP A 62 8.66 4.56 -7.63
CA ASP A 62 9.99 5.13 -7.69
C ASP A 62 10.45 5.70 -6.35
N PHE A 63 9.50 6.02 -5.49
CA PHE A 63 9.79 6.57 -4.17
C PHE A 63 9.83 5.54 -3.05
N VAL A 64 9.64 4.26 -3.36
CA VAL A 64 9.70 3.20 -2.34
C VAL A 64 11.15 3.00 -1.90
N LYS A 65 11.38 3.13 -0.60
CA LYS A 65 12.69 2.92 0.04
C LYS A 65 12.69 1.72 0.97
N GLN A 66 11.51 1.33 1.45
CA GLN A 66 11.36 0.28 2.43
C GLN A 66 10.02 -0.41 2.25
N ILE A 67 9.98 -1.71 2.50
CA ILE A 67 8.74 -2.48 2.50
C ILE A 67 8.47 -2.91 3.93
N ASP A 68 7.25 -2.63 4.41
CA ASP A 68 6.80 -3.00 5.74
C ASP A 68 5.62 -3.96 5.60
N TRP A 69 5.88 -5.24 5.79
CA TRP A 69 4.87 -6.27 5.70
C TRP A 69 4.25 -6.52 7.08
N THR A 70 2.98 -6.10 7.24
CA THR A 70 2.26 -6.24 8.51
C THR A 70 1.09 -7.21 8.43
N GLY A 71 0.85 -7.76 7.26
CA GLY A 71 -0.33 -8.60 7.03
C GLY A 71 -0.10 -10.10 7.15
#